data_2a8d12497328a1355fc315db56311d09
#
_entry.id   2a8d12497328a1355fc315db56311d09
#
_cell.length_a   1.000
_cell.length_b   1.000
_cell.length_c   1.000
_cell.angle_alpha   90.00
_cell.angle_beta   90.00
_cell.angle_gamma   90.00
#
_symmetry.space_group_name_H-M   'P 1'
#
loop_
_entity.id
_entity.type
_entity.pdbx_description
1 polymer ?
#
loop_
_entity_poly.entity_id
_entity_poly.type
_entity_poly.pdbx_seq_one_letter_code
_entity_poly.pdbx_strand_id
1 'polypeptide(L)'
;MKPAVRAITAIVALAATTPSLAAMRCGNRLITEGDTAGLLTARCGPPAEITQQTILRPPVIWRHGRPYHVPGGEIEVRVEFWTYNFGPNQLMRRVRLEDGIVKSIETLKHGYL
;
A
#
# COMPACT_ATOMS: atom_id res chain seq x y z
N MET A 1 27.49 -18.50 -54.63
CA MET A 1 26.83 -17.54 -53.78
C MET A 1 26.41 -18.23 -52.50
N LYS A 2 26.97 -17.84 -51.39
CA LYS A 2 26.55 -18.37 -50.07
C LYS A 2 25.36 -17.58 -49.60
N PRO A 3 24.21 -18.22 -49.25
CA PRO A 3 23.11 -17.50 -48.62
C PRO A 3 23.56 -17.01 -47.23
N ALA A 4 23.34 -15.73 -46.99
CA ALA A 4 23.59 -15.17 -45.66
C ALA A 4 22.54 -15.72 -44.72
N VAL A 5 22.95 -16.58 -43.79
CA VAL A 5 22.08 -17.03 -42.71
C VAL A 5 22.02 -15.91 -41.68
N ARG A 6 20.95 -15.17 -41.68
CA ARG A 6 20.68 -14.21 -40.64
C ARG A 6 20.12 -14.96 -39.44
N ALA A 7 20.93 -15.12 -38.43
CA ALA A 7 20.44 -15.62 -37.15
C ALA A 7 19.60 -14.52 -36.54
N ILE A 8 18.29 -14.71 -36.48
CA ILE A 8 17.39 -13.83 -35.78
C ILE A 8 17.47 -14.27 -34.31
N THR A 9 18.24 -13.54 -33.50
CA THR A 9 18.25 -13.75 -32.08
C THR A 9 17.00 -13.10 -31.49
N ALA A 10 15.98 -13.92 -31.21
CA ALA A 10 14.82 -13.43 -30.50
C ALA A 10 15.22 -13.15 -29.06
N ILE A 11 15.34 -11.87 -28.71
CA ILE A 11 15.52 -11.45 -27.32
C ILE A 11 14.17 -11.56 -26.65
N VAL A 12 13.98 -12.61 -25.84
CA VAL A 12 12.82 -12.72 -24.96
C VAL A 12 13.09 -11.82 -23.77
N ALA A 13 12.51 -10.63 -23.80
CA ALA A 13 12.52 -9.76 -22.64
C ALA A 13 11.59 -10.38 -21.59
N LEU A 14 12.15 -11.01 -20.57
CA LEU A 14 11.42 -11.40 -19.37
C LEU A 14 11.04 -10.11 -18.65
N ALA A 15 9.78 -9.71 -18.79
CA ALA A 15 9.23 -8.64 -17.98
C ALA A 15 9.15 -9.16 -16.54
N ALA A 16 10.13 -8.78 -15.72
CA ALA A 16 10.05 -9.03 -14.28
C ALA A 16 8.94 -8.13 -13.73
N THR A 17 7.79 -8.72 -13.38
CA THR A 17 6.77 -8.02 -12.63
C THR A 17 7.25 -7.85 -11.21
N THR A 18 7.83 -6.69 -10.91
CA THR A 18 8.09 -6.29 -9.53
C THR A 18 6.76 -5.91 -8.88
N PRO A 19 6.44 -6.43 -7.66
CA PRO A 19 5.28 -5.96 -6.95
C PRO A 19 5.45 -4.47 -6.68
N SER A 20 4.58 -3.64 -7.25
CA SER A 20 4.57 -2.21 -6.97
C SER A 20 3.89 -1.99 -5.63
N LEU A 21 4.60 -1.40 -4.66
CA LEU A 21 4.00 -0.94 -3.43
C LEU A 21 3.08 0.23 -3.75
N ALA A 22 1.89 0.23 -3.16
CA ALA A 22 0.99 1.37 -3.27
C ALA A 22 1.65 2.60 -2.67
N ALA A 23 1.58 3.72 -3.37
CA ALA A 23 2.19 4.97 -2.95
C ALA A 23 1.24 6.13 -3.17
N MET A 24 1.34 7.14 -2.30
CA MET A 24 0.56 8.37 -2.39
C MET A 24 1.52 9.54 -2.41
N ARG A 25 1.28 10.47 -3.32
CA ARG A 25 2.08 11.69 -3.43
C ARG A 25 1.33 12.87 -2.85
N CYS A 26 1.96 13.56 -1.91
CA CYS A 26 1.47 14.81 -1.33
C CYS A 26 2.42 15.93 -1.74
N GLY A 27 2.08 16.64 -2.82
CA GLY A 27 3.02 17.58 -3.42
C GLY A 27 4.26 16.85 -3.94
N ASN A 28 5.43 17.20 -3.43
CA ASN A 28 6.70 16.57 -3.79
C ASN A 28 7.09 15.41 -2.86
N ARG A 29 6.23 15.09 -1.89
CA ARG A 29 6.53 14.09 -0.87
C ARG A 29 5.75 12.82 -1.11
N LEU A 30 6.35 11.69 -0.82
CA LEU A 30 5.79 10.37 -1.08
C LEU A 30 5.52 9.64 0.22
N ILE A 31 4.35 9.00 0.29
CA ILE A 31 3.97 8.08 1.36
C ILE A 31 3.83 6.69 0.75
N THR A 32 4.41 5.70 1.42
CA THR A 32 4.36 4.29 1.00
C THR A 32 3.92 3.41 2.16
N GLU A 33 3.59 2.17 1.84
CA GLU A 33 3.30 1.16 2.86
C GLU A 33 4.50 1.00 3.81
N GLY A 34 4.20 0.89 5.10
CA GLY A 34 5.21 0.82 6.15
C GLY A 34 5.53 2.17 6.81
N ASP A 35 5.14 3.29 6.22
CA ASP A 35 5.32 4.59 6.83
C ASP A 35 4.42 4.76 8.07
N THR A 36 4.83 5.62 8.98
CA THR A 36 4.07 5.87 10.22
C THR A 36 3.00 6.94 10.02
N ALA A 37 2.00 6.94 10.92
CA ALA A 37 0.98 7.99 10.95
C ALA A 37 1.59 9.38 11.15
N GLY A 38 2.64 9.47 11.97
CA GLY A 38 3.36 10.73 12.19
C GLY A 38 4.01 11.25 10.92
N LEU A 39 4.63 10.37 10.14
CA LEU A 39 5.23 10.71 8.86
C LEU A 39 4.16 11.13 7.84
N LEU A 40 3.03 10.42 7.83
CA LEU A 40 1.89 10.75 6.98
C LEU A 40 1.37 12.16 7.26
N THR A 41 1.19 12.50 8.55
CA THR A 41 0.76 13.83 8.95
C THR A 41 1.80 14.89 8.59
N ALA A 42 3.08 14.60 8.80
CA ALA A 42 4.15 15.54 8.49
C ALA A 42 4.26 15.86 6.98
N ARG A 43 4.02 14.86 6.13
CA ARG A 43 4.14 15.00 4.69
C ARG A 43 2.85 15.44 3.99
N CYS A 44 1.70 14.97 4.48
CA CYS A 44 0.41 15.19 3.82
C CYS A 44 -0.55 16.08 4.59
N GLY A 45 -0.21 16.43 5.83
CA GLY A 45 -1.07 17.22 6.70
C GLY A 45 -2.24 16.40 7.27
N PRO A 46 -3.23 17.09 7.88
CA PRO A 46 -4.39 16.40 8.43
C PRO A 46 -5.29 15.88 7.33
N PRO A 47 -5.88 14.68 7.50
CA PRO A 47 -6.83 14.15 6.55
C PRO A 47 -8.18 14.88 6.63
N ALA A 48 -8.98 14.76 5.58
CA ALA A 48 -10.34 15.32 5.57
C ALA A 48 -11.27 14.54 6.50
N GLU A 49 -11.02 13.22 6.65
CA GLU A 49 -11.85 12.35 7.48
C GLU A 49 -10.99 11.23 8.06
N ILE A 50 -11.27 10.87 9.30
CA ILE A 50 -10.68 9.71 9.97
C ILE A 50 -11.81 8.84 10.51
N THR A 51 -11.81 7.56 10.14
CA THR A 51 -12.68 6.56 10.75
C THR A 51 -11.82 5.53 11.47
N GLN A 52 -12.29 5.05 12.60
CA GLN A 52 -11.55 4.10 13.43
C GLN A 52 -12.40 2.85 13.68
N GLN A 53 -11.74 1.71 13.72
CA GLN A 53 -12.36 0.47 14.16
C GLN A 53 -11.28 -0.41 14.79
N THR A 54 -11.71 -1.30 15.68
CA THR A 54 -10.85 -2.29 16.28
C THR A 54 -11.21 -3.64 15.69
N ILE A 55 -10.22 -4.37 15.21
CA ILE A 55 -10.40 -5.74 14.75
C ILE A 55 -9.63 -6.69 15.65
N LEU A 56 -10.12 -7.93 15.74
CA LEU A 56 -9.43 -9.00 16.44
C LEU A 56 -8.71 -9.86 15.42
N ARG A 57 -7.44 -10.09 15.69
CA ARG A 57 -6.60 -10.88 14.81
C ARG A 57 -5.94 -12.01 15.61
N PRO A 58 -6.05 -13.27 15.16
CA PRO A 58 -5.38 -14.35 15.85
C PRO A 58 -3.87 -14.20 15.74
N PRO A 59 -3.12 -14.45 16.83
CA PRO A 59 -1.67 -14.40 16.78
C PRO A 59 -1.13 -15.47 15.85
N VAL A 60 -0.06 -15.13 15.14
CA VAL A 60 0.63 -16.05 14.24
C VAL A 60 1.93 -16.47 14.89
N ILE A 61 2.12 -17.78 15.05
CA ILE A 61 3.41 -18.36 15.44
C ILE A 61 4.03 -19.06 14.25
N TRP A 62 5.35 -19.02 14.17
CA TRP A 62 6.11 -19.68 13.10
C TRP A 62 6.68 -20.98 13.63
N ARG A 63 6.34 -22.10 12.97
CA ARG A 63 6.90 -23.40 13.23
C ARG A 63 7.41 -24.01 11.94
N HIS A 64 8.65 -24.46 11.93
CA HIS A 64 9.28 -25.08 10.76
C HIS A 64 9.14 -24.23 9.49
N GLY A 65 9.24 -22.89 9.62
CA GLY A 65 9.10 -21.98 8.50
C GLY A 65 7.68 -21.75 8.00
N ARG A 66 6.67 -22.24 8.71
CA ARG A 66 5.25 -22.08 8.37
C ARG A 66 4.50 -21.26 9.41
N PRO A 67 3.61 -20.36 8.97
CA PRO A 67 2.76 -19.63 9.90
C PRO A 67 1.58 -20.49 10.37
N TYR A 68 1.32 -20.44 11.67
CA TYR A 68 0.16 -21.07 12.29
C TYR A 68 -0.63 -20.04 13.06
N HIS A 69 -1.95 -20.02 12.85
CA HIS A 69 -2.86 -19.20 13.63
C HIS A 69 -3.20 -19.93 14.93
N VAL A 70 -2.96 -19.26 16.06
CA VAL A 70 -3.25 -19.82 17.39
C VAL A 70 -4.66 -19.42 17.79
N PRO A 71 -5.61 -20.35 17.96
CA PRO A 71 -6.94 -20.00 18.45
C PRO A 71 -6.88 -19.60 19.94
N GLY A 72 -7.70 -18.63 20.32
CA GLY A 72 -7.88 -18.25 21.72
C GLY A 72 -6.88 -17.25 22.29
N GLY A 73 -6.11 -16.58 21.49
CA GLY A 73 -5.19 -15.52 21.94
C GLY A 73 -5.27 -14.29 21.07
N GLU A 74 -6.48 -13.87 20.71
CA GLU A 74 -6.70 -12.78 19.76
C GLU A 74 -6.12 -11.46 20.22
N ILE A 75 -5.43 -10.79 19.29
CA ILE A 75 -4.80 -9.50 19.51
C ILE A 75 -5.70 -8.42 18.91
N GLU A 76 -5.96 -7.37 19.68
CA GLU A 76 -6.67 -6.20 19.20
C GLU A 76 -5.75 -5.37 18.29
N VAL A 77 -6.23 -5.08 17.08
CA VAL A 77 -5.54 -4.21 16.13
C VAL A 77 -6.41 -2.99 15.88
N ARG A 78 -5.87 -1.81 16.12
CA ARG A 78 -6.56 -0.56 15.81
C ARG A 78 -6.38 -0.27 14.32
N VAL A 79 -7.48 -0.19 13.61
CA VAL A 79 -7.49 0.15 12.18
C VAL A 79 -8.07 1.55 12.03
N GLU A 80 -7.35 2.41 11.35
CA GLU A 80 -7.80 3.76 11.00
C GLU A 80 -7.83 3.90 9.49
N PHE A 81 -8.85 4.57 8.97
CA PHE A 81 -8.93 4.97 7.58
C PHE A 81 -8.87 6.49 7.51
N TRP A 82 -7.82 6.98 6.90
CA TRP A 82 -7.60 8.40 6.68
C TRP A 82 -7.90 8.74 5.24
N THR A 83 -8.90 9.58 5.03
CA THR A 83 -9.29 10.00 3.68
C THR A 83 -8.72 11.38 3.39
N TYR A 84 -7.97 11.46 2.30
CA TYR A 84 -7.38 12.71 1.82
C TYR A 84 -8.12 13.21 0.59
N ASN A 85 -8.54 14.46 0.64
CA ASN A 85 -9.20 15.16 -0.45
C ASN A 85 -8.25 16.26 -0.97
N PHE A 86 -7.74 16.07 -2.17
CA PHE A 86 -6.81 17.00 -2.81
C PHE A 86 -7.52 17.98 -3.76
N GLY A 87 -8.84 18.08 -3.67
CA GLY A 87 -9.63 18.94 -4.52
C GLY A 87 -10.30 18.22 -5.69
N PRO A 88 -11.15 18.93 -6.46
CA PRO A 88 -11.96 18.29 -7.51
C PRO A 88 -11.16 17.81 -8.71
N ASN A 89 -9.94 18.27 -8.88
CA ASN A 89 -9.09 17.91 -10.02
C ASN A 89 -8.20 16.68 -9.77
N GLN A 90 -8.27 16.12 -8.57
CA GLN A 90 -7.49 14.96 -8.18
C GLN A 90 -8.38 13.89 -7.56
N LEU A 91 -7.96 12.65 -7.67
CA LEU A 91 -8.64 11.54 -7.02
C LEU A 91 -8.34 11.55 -5.52
N MET A 92 -9.37 11.35 -4.71
CA MET A 92 -9.19 11.16 -3.28
C MET A 92 -8.44 9.86 -3.01
N ARG A 93 -7.73 9.84 -1.89
CA ARG A 93 -6.98 8.66 -1.46
C ARG A 93 -7.40 8.30 -0.04
N ARG A 94 -7.54 7.03 0.21
CA ARG A 94 -7.84 6.52 1.54
C ARG A 94 -6.70 5.65 2.00
N VAL A 95 -6.10 6.04 3.11
CA VAL A 95 -4.97 5.33 3.71
C VAL A 95 -5.48 4.48 4.85
N ARG A 96 -5.20 3.18 4.78
CA ARG A 96 -5.49 2.26 5.88
C ARG A 96 -4.25 2.15 6.76
N LEU A 97 -4.41 2.48 8.03
CA LEU A 97 -3.36 2.32 9.03
C LEU A 97 -3.75 1.24 10.01
N GLU A 98 -2.82 0.40 10.35
CA GLU A 98 -2.97 -0.60 11.42
C GLU A 98 -1.92 -0.30 12.48
N ASP A 99 -2.38 -0.02 13.71
CA ASP A 99 -1.52 0.39 14.83
C ASP A 99 -0.55 1.52 14.46
N GLY A 100 -1.04 2.50 13.68
CA GLY A 100 -0.27 3.66 13.30
C GLY A 100 0.70 3.46 12.14
N ILE A 101 0.63 2.33 11.46
CA ILE A 101 1.48 2.00 10.30
C ILE A 101 0.63 1.89 9.05
N VAL A 102 1.05 2.54 7.97
CA VAL A 102 0.36 2.47 6.67
C VAL A 102 0.44 1.05 6.12
N LYS A 103 -0.72 0.45 5.89
CA LYS A 103 -0.84 -0.91 5.34
C LYS A 103 -1.29 -0.94 3.89
N SER A 104 -2.16 -0.02 3.51
CA SER A 104 -2.63 0.08 2.13
C SER A 104 -3.07 1.49 1.80
N ILE A 105 -3.05 1.82 0.52
CA ILE A 105 -3.50 3.10 0.00
C ILE A 105 -4.46 2.81 -1.14
N GLU A 106 -5.68 3.31 -1.02
CA GLU A 106 -6.75 3.10 -1.98
C GLU A 106 -7.05 4.39 -2.73
N THR A 107 -7.30 4.28 -4.02
CA THR A 107 -7.72 5.40 -4.85
C THR A 107 -9.24 5.43 -4.89
N LEU A 108 -9.82 6.58 -4.57
CA LEU A 108 -11.26 6.81 -4.60
C LEU A 108 -11.65 7.67 -5.81
N LYS A 109 -12.88 8.15 -5.81
CA LYS A 109 -13.36 9.10 -6.83
C LYS A 109 -12.71 10.47 -6.70
N HIS A 110 -12.99 11.37 -7.65
CA HIS A 110 -12.52 12.75 -7.58
C HIS A 110 -12.95 13.44 -6.29
N GLY A 111 -12.09 14.32 -5.81
CA GLY A 111 -12.35 15.09 -4.62
C GLY A 111 -13.41 16.18 -4.82
N TYR A 112 -13.58 16.99 -3.80
CA TYR A 112 -14.54 18.09 -3.77
C TYR A 112 -13.89 19.32 -3.15
N LEU A 113 -14.53 20.43 -3.31
CA LEU A 113 -14.10 21.67 -2.68
C LEU A 113 -14.44 21.73 -1.20
#